data_e29d00c82b4d3126ba43e4d31efe86e4
#
_entry.id   e29d00c82b4d3126ba43e4d31efe86e4
#
_cell.length_a   1.000
_cell.length_b   1.000
_cell.length_c   1.000
_cell.angle_alpha   90.00
_cell.angle_beta   90.00
_cell.angle_gamma   90.00
#
_symmetry.space_group_name_H-M   'P 1'
#
loop_
_entity.id
_entity.type
_entity.pdbx_description
1 polymer ?
#
loop_
_entity_poly.entity_id
_entity_poly.type
_entity_poly.pdbx_seq_one_letter_code
_entity_poly.pdbx_strand_id
1 'polypeptide(L)' 'MKIGFVGFGNMASAMADGWIAAGVAASDMCACAGRYDALVERCEARGMAACHDAAEVVAASDIV' A
#
# COMPACT_ATOMS: atom_id res chain seq x y z
N MET A 1 9.51 -7.89 -6.08
CA MET A 1 8.31 -8.48 -5.46
C MET A 1 7.32 -7.37 -5.15
N LYS A 2 6.06 -7.56 -5.51
CA LYS A 2 5.03 -6.57 -5.27
C LYS A 2 4.22 -6.94 -4.03
N ILE A 3 4.06 -6.00 -3.13
CA ILE A 3 3.42 -6.19 -1.83
C ILE A 3 2.13 -5.39 -1.77
N GLY A 4 1.05 -6.03 -1.35
CA GLY A 4 -0.25 -5.40 -1.25
C GLY A 4 -0.76 -5.37 0.19
N PHE A 5 -1.49 -4.31 0.53
CA PHE A 5 -2.16 -4.17 1.82
C PHE A 5 -3.66 -4.09 1.60
N VAL A 6 -4.40 -4.99 2.25
CA VAL A 6 -5.85 -4.88 2.33
C VAL A 6 -6.17 -4.20 3.66
N GLY A 7 -6.54 -2.92 3.59
CA GLY A 7 -6.61 -2.06 4.76
C GLY A 7 -5.28 -1.33 4.98
N PHE A 8 -5.35 -0.01 5.16
CA PHE A 8 -4.14 0.78 5.32
C PHE A 8 -4.32 1.81 6.45
N GLY A 9 -4.42 1.27 7.66
CA GLY A 9 -4.47 2.08 8.87
C GLY A 9 -3.08 2.35 9.43
N ASN A 10 -3.00 2.70 10.71
CA ASN A 10 -1.73 3.08 11.35
C ASN A 10 -0.71 1.95 11.35
N MET A 11 -1.15 0.72 11.59
CA MET A 11 -0.24 -0.44 11.63
C MET A 11 0.34 -0.75 10.26
N ALA A 12 -0.51 -0.80 9.23
CA ALA A 12 -0.05 -1.06 7.87
C ALA A 12 0.86 0.06 7.36
N SER A 13 0.54 1.31 7.69
CA SER A 13 1.40 2.45 7.34
C SER A 13 2.77 2.32 7.97
N ALA A 14 2.84 1.91 9.23
CA ALA A 14 4.11 1.71 9.93
C ALA A 14 4.92 0.58 9.31
N MET A 15 4.27 -0.51 8.89
CA MET A 15 4.93 -1.63 8.21
C MET A 15 5.49 -1.18 6.86
N ALA A 16 4.72 -0.42 6.09
CA ALA A 16 5.17 0.10 4.80
C ALA A 16 6.38 1.01 4.98
N ASP A 17 6.33 1.90 5.95
CA ASP A 17 7.43 2.82 6.25
C ASP A 17 8.70 2.05 6.65
N GLY A 18 8.55 1.00 7.44
CA GLY A 18 9.67 0.14 7.84
C GLY A 18 10.30 -0.56 6.65
N TRP A 19 9.51 -1.07 5.72
CA TRP A 19 10.03 -1.72 4.51
C TRP A 19 10.71 -0.73 3.58
N ILE A 20 10.14 0.47 3.41
CA ILE A 20 10.77 1.52 2.61
C ILE A 20 12.12 1.89 3.19
N ALA A 21 12.21 2.04 4.52
CA ALA A 21 13.46 2.33 5.20
C ALA A 21 14.49 1.19 5.03
N ALA A 22 14.01 -0.05 4.86
CA ALA A 22 14.87 -1.22 4.65
C ALA A 22 15.29 -1.40 3.18
N GLY A 23 14.82 -0.55 2.27
CA GLY A 23 15.23 -0.57 0.87
C GLY A 23 14.21 -1.13 -0.10
N VAL A 24 13.00 -1.46 0.35
CA VAL A 24 11.93 -1.89 -0.55
C VAL A 24 11.39 -0.66 -1.29
N ALA A 25 11.27 -0.76 -2.61
CA ALA A 25 10.76 0.35 -3.41
C ALA A 25 9.27 0.57 -3.13
N ALA A 26 8.90 1.81 -2.83
CA ALA A 26 7.50 2.15 -2.58
C ALA A 26 6.62 1.86 -3.80
N SER A 27 7.16 2.00 -5.01
CA SER A 27 6.45 1.68 -6.25
C SER A 27 6.09 0.20 -6.40
N ASP A 28 6.68 -0.68 -5.58
CA ASP A 28 6.36 -2.11 -5.54
C ASP A 28 5.26 -2.42 -4.52
N MET A 29 4.71 -1.41 -3.86
CA MET A 29 3.66 -1.57 -2.86
C MET A 29 2.37 -0.89 -3.30
N CYS A 30 1.24 -1.50 -2.96
CA CYS A 30 -0.08 -0.94 -3.20
C CYS A 30 -0.99 -1.23 -2.02
N ALA A 31 -2.08 -0.49 -1.91
CA ALA A 31 -3.01 -0.66 -0.80
C ALA A 31 -4.44 -0.30 -1.19
N CYS A 32 -5.40 -0.87 -0.48
CA CYS A 32 -6.80 -0.44 -0.54
C CYS A 32 -7.31 -0.18 0.88
N ALA A 33 -8.34 0.64 1.01
CA ALA A 33 -8.96 0.95 2.29
C ALA A 33 -10.40 1.40 2.08
N GLY A 34 -11.17 1.49 3.17
CA GLY A 34 -12.56 1.89 3.10
C GLY A 34 -12.78 3.34 2.63
N ARG A 35 -11.81 4.22 2.86
CA ARG A 35 -11.88 5.62 2.41
C ARG A 35 -10.77 5.88 1.41
N TYR A 36 -11.13 5.91 0.15
CA TYR A 36 -10.18 6.02 -0.95
C TYR A 36 -9.42 7.36 -0.95
N ASP A 37 -10.12 8.46 -0.69
CA ASP A 37 -9.49 9.79 -0.69
C ASP A 37 -8.40 9.92 0.40
N ALA A 38 -8.67 9.40 1.59
CA ALA A 38 -7.66 9.38 2.66
C ALA A 38 -6.51 8.43 2.33
N LEU A 39 -6.82 7.30 1.67
CA LEU A 39 -5.81 6.34 1.21
C LEU A 39 -4.87 6.96 0.19
N VAL A 40 -5.41 7.70 -0.78
CA VAL A 40 -4.61 8.35 -1.83
C VAL A 40 -3.58 9.27 -1.20
N GLU A 41 -3.96 10.08 -0.22
CA GLU A 41 -3.03 10.97 0.47
C GLU A 41 -1.88 10.19 1.12
N ARG A 42 -2.20 9.11 1.81
CA ARG A 42 -1.19 8.29 2.49
C ARG A 42 -0.26 7.58 1.51
N CYS A 43 -0.81 7.08 0.41
CA CYS A 43 -0.02 6.40 -0.61
C CYS A 43 0.87 7.38 -1.38
N GLU A 44 0.34 8.54 -1.75
CA GLU A 44 1.10 9.56 -2.46
C GLU A 44 2.28 10.07 -1.64
N ALA A 45 2.08 10.24 -0.33
CA ALA A 45 3.15 10.68 0.56
C ALA A 45 4.32 9.70 0.59
N ARG A 46 4.08 8.43 0.25
CA ARG A 46 5.09 7.36 0.27
C ARG A 46 5.55 6.93 -1.13
N GLY A 47 4.85 7.33 -2.18
CA GLY A 47 5.12 6.86 -3.53
C GLY A 47 4.52 5.49 -3.84
N MET A 48 3.51 5.08 -3.08
CA MET A 48 2.79 3.83 -3.28
C MET A 48 1.58 4.00 -4.19
N ALA A 49 1.08 2.90 -4.73
CA ALA A 49 -0.14 2.90 -5.53
C ALA A 49 -1.37 2.73 -4.62
N ALA A 50 -2.42 3.50 -4.89
CA ALA A 50 -3.70 3.37 -4.20
C ALA A 50 -4.67 2.59 -5.09
N CYS A 51 -5.28 1.53 -4.54
CA CYS A 51 -6.26 0.71 -5.24
C CYS A 51 -7.67 0.97 -4.70
N HIS A 52 -8.67 0.73 -5.54
CA HIS A 52 -10.06 1.00 -5.17
C HIS A 52 -10.65 -0.11 -4.29
N ASP A 53 -10.19 -1.35 -4.46
CA ASP A 53 -10.71 -2.48 -3.71
C ASP A 53 -9.64 -3.58 -3.53
N ALA A 54 -10.00 -4.60 -2.75
CA ALA A 54 -9.09 -5.70 -2.46
C ALA A 54 -8.77 -6.53 -3.71
N ALA A 55 -9.69 -6.63 -4.65
CA ALA A 55 -9.45 -7.38 -5.88
C ALA A 55 -8.32 -6.76 -6.71
N GLU A 56 -8.25 -5.42 -6.77
CA GLU A 56 -7.15 -4.74 -7.44
C GLU A 56 -5.82 -5.00 -6.74
N VAL A 57 -5.81 -5.00 -5.40
CA VAL A 57 -4.60 -5.27 -4.62
C VAL A 57 -4.11 -6.69 -4.89
N VAL A 58 -4.99 -7.68 -4.86
CA VAL A 58 -4.63 -9.08 -5.09
C VAL A 58 -4.09 -9.27 -6.49
N ALA A 59 -4.73 -8.66 -7.50
CA ALA A 59 -4.30 -8.78 -8.89
C ALA A 59 -2.92 -8.16 -9.13
N ALA A 60 -2.58 -7.10 -8.40
CA ALA A 60 -1.33 -6.36 -8.58
C ALA A 60 -0.19 -6.85 -7.69
N SER A 61 -0.43 -7.78 -6.77
CA SER A 61 0.53 -8.13 -5.72
C SER A 61 0.96 -9.58 -5.78
N ASP A 62 2.21 -9.82 -5.38
CA ASP A 62 2.73 -11.18 -5.18
C ASP A 62 2.40 -11.66 -3.77
N ILE A 63 2.40 -10.72 -2.81
CA ILE A 63 2.10 -10.95 -1.40
C ILE A 63 1.10 -9.89 -0.93
N VAL A 64 0.10 -10.32 -0.19
CA VAL A 64 -0.93 -9.44 0.36
C VAL A 64 -0.90 -9.42 1.89
#